data_7feafc0ed96aec005a4a297f1bc53cc5
#
_entry.id   7feafc0ed96aec005a4a297f1bc53cc5
#
_cell.length_a   1.000
_cell.length_b   1.000
_cell.length_c   1.000
_cell.angle_alpha   90.00
_cell.angle_beta   90.00
_cell.angle_gamma   90.00
#
_symmetry.space_group_name_H-M   'P 1'
#
loop_
_entity.id
_entity.type
_entity.pdbx_description
1 polymer ?
#
loop_
_entity_poly.entity_id
_entity_poly.type
_entity_poly.pdbx_seq_one_letter_code
_entity_poly.pdbx_strand_id
1 'polypeptide(L)'
;MGTRALGAIELIPRRKFYDYTAKYSANARTKHIMPAPLSEKKYKEVLFLAKKAHKILRCRGITRSDFRFFKNKFYLLETNTQPGMTKLSLVPEIAKYCGIKFVNLVEWIVKDASYNR
;
A
#
# COMPACT_ATOMS: atom_id res chain seq x y z
N MET A 1 -16.63 7.89 -3.46
CA MET A 1 -15.29 8.29 -3.90
C MET A 1 -14.82 7.36 -4.99
N GLY A 2 -14.25 7.91 -6.06
CA GLY A 2 -13.71 7.08 -7.14
C GLY A 2 -12.41 6.38 -6.73
N THR A 3 -11.93 5.49 -7.59
CA THR A 3 -10.67 4.78 -7.35
C THR A 3 -9.50 5.78 -7.40
N ARG A 4 -8.71 5.79 -6.36
CA ARG A 4 -7.57 6.68 -6.24
C ARG A 4 -6.38 5.96 -5.60
N ALA A 5 -5.20 6.09 -6.20
CA ALA A 5 -3.97 5.59 -5.59
C ALA A 5 -3.44 6.65 -4.64
N LEU A 6 -3.28 6.32 -3.37
CA LEU A 6 -2.86 7.26 -2.34
C LEU A 6 -1.37 7.55 -2.38
N GLY A 7 -0.55 6.53 -2.56
CA GLY A 7 0.89 6.71 -2.53
C GLY A 7 1.62 5.40 -2.55
N ALA A 8 2.94 5.49 -2.52
CA ALA A 8 3.83 4.34 -2.51
C ALA A 8 4.90 4.53 -1.46
N ILE A 9 5.25 3.43 -0.80
CA ILE A 9 6.25 3.41 0.26
C ILE A 9 7.30 2.37 -0.10
N GLU A 10 8.55 2.63 0.23
CA GLU A 10 9.60 1.65 0.06
C GLU A 10 9.86 0.94 1.37
N LEU A 11 10.00 -0.39 1.31
CA LEU A 11 10.36 -1.21 2.44
C LEU A 11 11.75 -1.78 2.24
N ILE A 12 12.62 -1.53 3.20
CA ILE A 12 13.99 -2.07 3.17
C ILE A 12 14.11 -2.99 4.39
N PRO A 13 13.86 -4.31 4.21
CA PRO A 13 13.97 -5.24 5.31
C PRO A 13 15.44 -5.47 5.66
N ARG A 14 15.76 -5.56 6.95
CA ARG A 14 17.10 -5.96 7.39
C ARG A 14 17.34 -7.42 7.10
N ARG A 15 16.26 -8.21 7.09
CA ARG A 15 16.35 -9.62 6.74
C ARG A 15 16.33 -9.75 5.23
N LYS A 16 16.93 -10.82 4.73
CA LYS A 16 16.98 -11.11 3.30
C LYS A 16 15.58 -11.21 2.70
N PHE A 17 14.62 -11.73 3.46
CA PHE A 17 13.24 -11.85 3.03
C PHE A 17 12.33 -11.06 3.94
N TYR A 18 11.25 -10.51 3.38
CA TYR A 18 10.22 -9.80 4.13
C TYR A 18 9.24 -10.83 4.70
N ASP A 19 9.61 -11.46 5.81
CA ASP A 19 8.83 -12.52 6.45
C ASP A 19 7.78 -11.94 7.40
N TYR A 20 7.05 -12.83 8.08
CA TYR A 20 6.01 -12.43 9.01
C TYR A 20 6.56 -11.52 10.14
N THR A 21 7.71 -11.87 10.67
CA THR A 21 8.33 -11.08 11.73
C THR A 21 8.63 -9.66 11.25
N ALA A 22 9.17 -9.53 10.05
CA ALA A 22 9.46 -8.22 9.48
C ALA A 22 8.20 -7.42 9.22
N LYS A 23 7.08 -8.08 8.88
CA LYS A 23 5.81 -7.40 8.60
C LYS A 23 5.15 -6.82 9.85
N TYR A 24 5.19 -7.53 10.97
CA TYR A 24 4.31 -7.22 12.10
C TYR A 24 5.02 -6.90 13.40
N SER A 25 6.34 -6.98 13.45
CA SER A 25 7.10 -6.67 14.65
C SER A 25 7.77 -5.31 14.52
N ALA A 26 7.57 -4.46 15.51
CA ALA A 26 8.27 -3.17 15.57
C ALA A 26 9.78 -3.36 15.69
N ASN A 27 10.22 -4.50 16.20
CA ASN A 27 11.64 -4.81 16.38
C ASN A 27 12.27 -5.48 15.17
N ALA A 28 11.49 -5.76 14.14
CA ALA A 28 12.00 -6.42 12.94
C ALA A 28 12.91 -5.51 12.11
N ARG A 29 12.91 -4.21 12.41
CA ARG A 29 13.81 -3.23 11.82
C ARG A 29 13.68 -3.10 10.31
N THR A 30 12.50 -3.36 9.77
CA THR A 30 12.19 -3.02 8.40
C THR A 30 12.14 -1.50 8.29
N LYS A 31 12.95 -0.94 7.42
CA LYS A 31 12.97 0.51 7.23
C LYS A 31 11.88 0.90 6.25
N HIS A 32 11.09 1.91 6.63
CA HIS A 32 10.02 2.44 5.78
C HIS A 32 10.45 3.81 5.27
N ILE A 33 10.38 4.00 3.96
CA ILE A 33 10.68 5.30 3.33
C ILE A 33 9.43 5.78 2.62
N MET A 34 8.84 6.84 3.15
CA MET A 34 7.62 7.41 2.61
C MET A 34 7.83 8.88 2.28
N PRO A 35 7.64 9.34 1.04
CA PRO A 35 7.27 8.52 -0.13
C PRO A 35 8.46 7.70 -0.63
N ALA A 36 8.17 6.66 -1.40
CA ALA A 36 9.22 5.86 -2.02
C ALA A 36 10.14 6.75 -2.85
N PRO A 37 11.49 6.58 -2.75
CA PRO A 37 12.45 7.47 -3.40
C PRO A 37 12.59 7.15 -4.90
N LEU A 38 11.53 7.33 -5.63
CA LEU A 38 11.47 7.14 -7.07
C LEU A 38 11.48 8.49 -7.77
N SER A 39 11.89 8.52 -9.03
CA SER A 39 11.69 9.71 -9.84
C SER A 39 10.19 10.01 -9.92
N GLU A 40 9.85 11.26 -10.22
CA GLU A 40 8.44 11.64 -10.36
C GLU A 40 7.73 10.75 -11.37
N LYS A 41 8.37 10.48 -12.49
CA LYS A 41 7.82 9.62 -13.54
C LYS A 41 7.56 8.20 -13.02
N LYS A 42 8.52 7.61 -12.32
CA LYS A 42 8.39 6.25 -11.79
C LYS A 42 7.39 6.17 -10.65
N TYR A 43 7.32 7.21 -9.83
CA TYR A 43 6.32 7.27 -8.77
C TYR A 43 4.91 7.26 -9.36
N LYS A 44 4.67 8.09 -10.37
CA LYS A 44 3.38 8.10 -11.07
C LYS A 44 3.08 6.78 -11.75
N GLU A 45 4.11 6.14 -12.30
CA GLU A 45 3.96 4.84 -12.95
C GLU A 45 3.49 3.77 -11.98
N VAL A 46 4.10 3.66 -10.80
CA VAL A 46 3.69 2.64 -9.82
C VAL A 46 2.29 2.90 -9.29
N LEU A 47 1.92 4.16 -9.10
CA LEU A 47 0.56 4.50 -8.69
C LEU A 47 -0.45 4.09 -9.76
N PHE A 48 -0.12 4.33 -11.02
CA PHE A 48 -0.96 3.92 -12.15
C PHE A 48 -1.11 2.40 -12.19
N LEU A 49 -0.02 1.66 -12.00
CA LEU A 49 -0.05 0.20 -12.02
C LEU A 49 -0.87 -0.37 -10.87
N ALA A 50 -0.75 0.21 -9.68
CA ALA A 50 -1.55 -0.22 -8.52
C ALA A 50 -3.04 0.01 -8.77
N LYS A 51 -3.39 1.17 -9.32
CA LYS A 51 -4.78 1.49 -9.66
C LYS A 51 -5.31 0.55 -10.74
N LYS A 52 -4.48 0.25 -11.73
CA LYS A 52 -4.85 -0.68 -12.80
C LYS A 52 -5.10 -2.08 -12.26
N ALA A 53 -4.24 -2.57 -11.37
CA ALA A 53 -4.43 -3.88 -10.73
C ALA A 53 -5.75 -3.92 -9.96
N HIS A 54 -6.03 -2.89 -9.17
CA HIS A 54 -7.28 -2.78 -8.43
C HIS A 54 -8.50 -2.87 -9.35
N LYS A 55 -8.47 -2.16 -10.47
CA LYS A 55 -9.58 -2.15 -11.42
C LYS A 55 -9.74 -3.46 -12.18
N ILE A 56 -8.63 -4.03 -12.67
CA ILE A 56 -8.66 -5.28 -13.43
C ILE A 56 -9.20 -6.42 -12.58
N LEU A 57 -8.80 -6.47 -11.31
CA LEU A 57 -9.28 -7.48 -10.38
C LEU A 57 -10.67 -7.19 -9.84
N ARG A 58 -11.28 -6.08 -10.26
CA ARG A 58 -12.61 -5.63 -9.81
C ARG A 58 -12.68 -5.49 -8.30
N CYS A 59 -11.61 -4.99 -7.70
CA CYS A 59 -11.56 -4.79 -6.26
C CYS A 59 -12.44 -3.63 -5.83
N ARG A 60 -12.92 -3.70 -4.60
CA ARG A 60 -13.68 -2.65 -3.93
C ARG A 60 -12.97 -2.31 -2.63
N GLY A 61 -13.28 -1.16 -2.08
CA GLY A 61 -12.66 -0.73 -0.84
C GLY A 61 -11.20 -0.37 -1.04
N ILE A 62 -10.35 -0.82 -0.12
CA ILE A 62 -8.93 -0.50 -0.11
C ILE A 62 -8.12 -1.75 -0.40
N THR A 63 -7.17 -1.63 -1.33
CA THR A 63 -6.21 -2.68 -1.61
C THR A 63 -4.79 -2.14 -1.50
N ARG A 64 -3.84 -3.05 -1.27
CA ARG A 64 -2.42 -2.74 -1.29
C ARG A 64 -1.76 -3.65 -2.30
N SER A 65 -1.05 -3.07 -3.27
CA SER A 65 -0.29 -3.84 -4.25
C SER A 65 1.18 -3.81 -3.89
N ASP A 66 1.80 -4.97 -3.87
CA ASP A 66 3.21 -5.12 -3.53
C ASP A 66 4.00 -5.31 -4.81
N PHE A 67 5.02 -4.46 -4.98
CA PHE A 67 5.87 -4.47 -6.17
C PHE A 67 7.32 -4.69 -5.79
N ARG A 68 8.06 -5.29 -6.71
CA ARG A 68 9.50 -5.25 -6.69
C ARG A 68 9.96 -4.32 -7.80
N PHE A 69 10.87 -3.40 -7.48
CA PHE A 69 11.44 -2.49 -8.47
C PHE A 69 12.87 -2.91 -8.74
N PHE A 70 13.16 -3.30 -9.98
CA PHE A 70 14.49 -3.81 -10.33
C PHE A 70 14.80 -3.43 -11.76
N LYS A 71 16.00 -2.89 -12.00
CA LYS A 71 16.47 -2.44 -13.31
C LYS A 71 15.43 -1.55 -14.01
N ASN A 72 14.92 -0.58 -13.25
CA ASN A 72 13.98 0.43 -13.74
C ASN A 72 12.61 -0.12 -14.16
N LYS A 73 12.25 -1.33 -13.71
CA LYS A 73 10.96 -1.96 -13.99
C LYS A 73 10.26 -2.39 -12.72
N PHE A 74 8.94 -2.28 -12.73
CA PHE A 74 8.10 -2.75 -11.63
C PHE A 74 7.57 -4.15 -11.92
N TYR A 75 7.66 -5.02 -10.92
CA TYR A 75 7.12 -6.37 -10.97
C TYR A 75 6.07 -6.49 -9.89
N LEU A 76 4.82 -6.71 -10.28
CA LEU A 76 3.72 -6.88 -9.34
C LEU A 76 3.83 -8.28 -8.71
N LEU A 77 3.92 -8.32 -7.39
CA LEU A 77 4.02 -9.57 -6.64
C LEU A 77 2.65 -10.05 -6.21
N GLU A 78 1.84 -9.14 -5.63
CA GLU A 78 0.50 -9.48 -5.19
C GLU A 78 -0.33 -8.22 -4.98
N THR A 79 -1.65 -8.39 -4.96
CA THR A 79 -2.58 -7.35 -4.53
C THR A 79 -3.36 -7.91 -3.35
N ASN A 80 -3.22 -7.25 -2.20
CA ASN A 80 -3.86 -7.65 -0.96
C ASN A 80 -5.17 -6.90 -0.80
N THR A 81 -6.28 -7.64 -0.76
CA THR A 81 -7.62 -7.06 -0.65
C THR A 81 -8.06 -6.84 0.79
N GLN A 82 -7.28 -7.31 1.76
CA GLN A 82 -7.51 -7.06 3.18
C GLN A 82 -6.21 -6.63 3.86
N PRO A 83 -5.69 -5.46 3.46
CA PRO A 83 -4.43 -5.01 4.06
C PRO A 83 -4.60 -4.74 5.55
N GLY A 84 -3.52 -4.96 6.30
CA GLY A 84 -3.54 -4.75 7.75
C GLY A 84 -3.90 -3.32 8.12
N MET A 85 -4.60 -3.17 9.25
CA MET A 85 -5.07 -1.89 9.75
C MET A 85 -4.63 -1.65 11.20
N THR A 86 -3.37 -1.96 11.50
CA THR A 86 -2.77 -1.66 12.80
C THR A 86 -1.91 -0.40 12.70
N LYS A 87 -1.43 0.07 13.84
CA LYS A 87 -0.54 1.24 13.86
C LYS A 87 0.76 1.01 13.08
N LEU A 88 1.17 -0.25 12.91
CA LEU A 88 2.39 -0.60 12.18
C LEU A 88 2.12 -0.99 10.73
N SER A 89 0.86 -0.94 10.31
CA SER A 89 0.48 -1.38 8.97
C SER A 89 0.75 -0.30 7.93
N LEU A 90 0.97 -0.73 6.69
CA LEU A 90 1.42 0.15 5.62
C LEU A 90 0.33 1.09 5.11
N VAL A 91 -0.90 0.61 4.96
CA VAL A 91 -1.98 1.45 4.43
C VAL A 91 -2.26 2.65 5.33
N PRO A 92 -2.38 2.48 6.67
CA PRO A 92 -2.52 3.64 7.55
C PRO A 92 -1.33 4.60 7.46
N GLU A 93 -0.12 4.09 7.29
CA GLU A 93 1.07 4.93 7.16
C GLU A 93 1.03 5.77 5.88
N ILE A 94 0.68 5.16 4.76
CA ILE A 94 0.53 5.86 3.48
C ILE A 94 -0.60 6.89 3.56
N ALA A 95 -1.73 6.52 4.15
CA ALA A 95 -2.87 7.43 4.31
C ALA A 95 -2.49 8.64 5.15
N LYS A 96 -1.76 8.43 6.23
CA LYS A 96 -1.30 9.52 7.10
C LYS A 96 -0.42 10.51 6.33
N TYR A 97 0.48 10.00 5.50
CA TYR A 97 1.30 10.86 4.65
C TYR A 97 0.44 11.71 3.72
N CYS A 98 -0.67 11.17 3.25
CA CYS A 98 -1.61 11.89 2.38
C CYS A 98 -2.57 12.81 3.15
N GLY A 99 -2.39 12.94 4.47
CA GLY A 99 -3.25 13.80 5.29
C GLY A 99 -4.53 13.14 5.77
N ILE A 100 -4.64 11.83 5.65
CA ILE A 100 -5.82 11.07 6.09
C ILE A 100 -5.53 10.45 7.45
N LYS A 101 -6.24 10.90 8.48
CA LYS A 101 -6.09 10.35 9.84
C LYS A 101 -6.64 8.92 9.89
N PHE A 102 -6.09 8.11 10.80
CA PHE A 102 -6.49 6.73 10.94
C PHE A 102 -8.00 6.57 11.16
N VAL A 103 -8.56 7.40 12.04
CA VAL A 103 -9.99 7.33 12.34
C VAL A 103 -10.84 7.62 11.10
N ASN A 104 -10.40 8.56 10.26
CA ASN A 104 -11.12 8.89 9.03
C ASN A 104 -10.99 7.79 7.98
N LEU A 105 -9.83 7.14 7.93
CA LEU A 105 -9.62 6.00 7.05
C LEU A 105 -10.56 4.86 7.41
N VAL A 106 -10.63 4.51 8.68
CA VAL A 106 -11.49 3.43 9.17
C VAL A 106 -12.97 3.78 8.93
N GLU A 107 -13.35 5.03 9.19
CA GLU A 107 -14.72 5.49 8.95
C GLU A 107 -15.09 5.33 7.48
N TRP A 108 -14.18 5.70 6.56
CA TRP A 108 -14.45 5.54 5.14
C TRP A 108 -14.64 4.07 4.77
N ILE A 109 -13.81 3.19 5.31
CA ILE A 109 -13.91 1.74 5.04
C ILE A 109 -15.27 1.22 5.48
N VAL A 110 -15.71 1.61 6.68
CA VAL A 110 -17.01 1.16 7.21
C VAL A 110 -18.15 1.70 6.35
N LYS A 111 -18.11 2.97 5.98
CA LYS A 111 -19.17 3.57 5.16
C LYS A 111 -19.19 3.01 3.74
N ASP A 112 -18.04 2.65 3.18
CA ASP A 112 -17.95 2.08 1.86
C ASP A 112 -18.42 0.62 1.83
N ALA A 113 -18.37 -0.06 2.96
CA ALA A 113 -18.75 -1.46 3.04
C ALA A 113 -20.22 -1.62 2.68
N SER A 114 -20.50 -2.55 1.79
CA SER A 114 -21.88 -2.83 1.37
C SER A 114 -22.00 -4.24 0.85
N TYR A 115 -23.20 -4.74 0.92
CA TYR A 115 -23.57 -6.05 0.35
C TYR A 115 -23.99 -5.84 -1.10
N ASN A 116 -23.67 -6.75 -1.96
CA ASN A 116 -24.06 -6.70 -3.39
C ASN A 116 -23.52 -5.51 -4.18
N ARG A 117 -22.28 -5.15 -3.96
CA ARG A 117 -21.67 -4.09 -4.77
C ARG A 117 -20.73 -4.63 -5.83
#